data_bad3613fd91b1e2dce4c0c1ffa1b4f66
#
_entry.id   bad3613fd91b1e2dce4c0c1ffa1b4f66
#
_cell.length_a   1.000
_cell.length_b   1.000
_cell.length_c   1.000
_cell.angle_alpha   90.00
_cell.angle_beta   90.00
_cell.angle_gamma   90.00
#
_symmetry.space_group_name_H-M   'P 1'
#
loop_
_entity.id
_entity.type
_entity.pdbx_description
1 polymer ?
#
loop_
_entity_poly.entity_id
_entity_poly.type
_entity_poly.pdbx_seq_one_letter_code
_entity_poly.pdbx_strand_id
1 'polypeptide(L)'
;MSSATLLLELKQLIAASCERPVDPASIQDDELLFGPEARLALDSLDALQVSMAIQKRYGLRLTDSKETRRLLSCVANLAQVLETHLAARS
;
A
#
# COMPACT_ATOMS: atom_id res chain seq x y z
N MET A 1 8.32 14.63 -1.43
CA MET A 1 7.25 14.68 -0.44
C MET A 1 6.01 13.97 -0.96
N SER A 2 5.42 13.13 -0.12
CA SER A 2 4.22 12.43 -0.50
C SER A 2 3.02 13.35 -0.48
N SER A 3 2.21 13.27 -1.54
CA SER A 3 0.96 14.03 -1.63
C SER A 3 -0.06 13.50 -0.62
N ALA A 4 -0.77 14.38 0.07
CA ALA A 4 -1.85 13.98 0.97
C ALA A 4 -2.94 13.23 0.21
N THR A 5 -3.20 13.63 -1.03
CA THR A 5 -4.17 12.94 -1.89
C THR A 5 -3.73 11.51 -2.18
N LEU A 6 -2.45 11.31 -2.50
CA LEU A 6 -1.93 9.97 -2.77
C LEU A 6 -1.99 9.09 -1.52
N LEU A 7 -1.63 9.64 -0.37
CA LEU A 7 -1.72 8.89 0.89
C LEU A 7 -3.15 8.44 1.16
N LEU A 8 -4.12 9.31 0.95
CA LEU A 8 -5.52 8.97 1.14
C LEU A 8 -5.98 7.91 0.14
N GLU A 9 -5.59 8.03 -1.12
CA GLU A 9 -5.93 7.04 -2.15
C GLU A 9 -5.37 5.67 -1.80
N LEU A 10 -4.14 5.61 -1.31
CA LEU A 10 -3.53 4.35 -0.92
C LEU A 10 -4.22 3.72 0.28
N LYS A 11 -4.60 4.55 1.25
CA LYS A 11 -5.36 4.06 2.41
C LYS A 11 -6.70 3.48 1.98
N GLN A 12 -7.39 4.15 1.07
CA GLN A 12 -8.66 3.66 0.53
C GLN A 12 -8.47 2.36 -0.25
N LEU A 13 -7.40 2.27 -1.05
CA LEU A 13 -7.08 1.08 -1.83
C LEU A 13 -6.80 -0.11 -0.92
N ILE A 14 -6.00 0.10 0.12
CA ILE A 14 -5.67 -0.94 1.09
C ILE A 14 -6.94 -1.41 1.82
N ALA A 15 -7.76 -0.48 2.27
CA ALA A 15 -9.01 -0.81 2.96
C ALA A 15 -9.95 -1.60 2.07
N ALA A 16 -10.02 -1.26 0.78
CA ALA A 16 -10.87 -1.96 -0.18
C ALA A 16 -10.34 -3.35 -0.52
N SER A 17 -9.03 -3.55 -0.39
CA SER A 17 -8.40 -4.84 -0.70
C SER A 17 -8.48 -5.84 0.46
N CYS A 18 -8.77 -5.37 1.66
CA CYS A 18 -8.91 -6.24 2.83
C CYS A 18 -10.29 -6.88 2.85
N GLU A 19 -10.35 -8.13 3.29
CA GLU A 19 -11.64 -8.83 3.45
C GLU A 19 -12.43 -8.30 4.63
N ARG A 20 -11.72 -7.71 5.61
CA ARG A 20 -12.34 -7.16 6.80
C ARG A 20 -12.66 -5.68 6.59
N PRO A 21 -13.73 -5.16 7.20
CA PRO A 21 -14.01 -3.73 7.12
C PRO A 21 -12.93 -2.94 7.84
N VAL A 22 -12.28 -2.05 7.09
CA VAL A 22 -11.23 -1.16 7.59
C VAL A 22 -11.58 0.26 7.19
N ASP A 23 -11.53 1.18 8.15
CA ASP A 23 -11.73 2.59 7.88
C ASP A 23 -10.42 3.18 7.34
N PRO A 24 -10.39 3.67 6.08
CA PRO A 24 -9.17 4.28 5.54
C PRO A 24 -8.64 5.42 6.40
N ALA A 25 -9.52 6.19 7.01
CA ALA A 25 -9.11 7.31 7.85
C ALA A 25 -8.40 6.87 9.13
N SER A 26 -8.57 5.61 9.55
CA SER A 26 -7.92 5.08 10.74
C SER A 26 -6.50 4.63 10.48
N ILE A 27 -6.11 4.45 9.21
CA ILE A 27 -4.77 3.98 8.86
C ILE A 27 -3.80 5.15 8.96
N GLN A 28 -2.74 4.97 9.74
CA GLN A 28 -1.70 6.00 9.87
C GLN A 28 -0.64 5.83 8.79
N ASP A 29 0.01 6.93 8.43
CA ASP A 29 0.98 6.94 7.33
C ASP A 29 2.17 6.03 7.60
N ASP A 30 2.60 5.95 8.84
CA ASP A 30 3.81 5.23 9.22
C ASP A 30 3.56 3.95 10.02
N GLU A 31 2.29 3.54 10.16
CA GLU A 31 2.01 2.31 10.91
C GLU A 31 2.34 1.07 10.08
N LEU A 32 2.80 0.02 10.77
CA LEU A 32 3.09 -1.26 10.14
C LEU A 32 1.78 -1.88 9.63
N LEU A 33 1.78 -2.36 8.38
CA LEU A 33 0.59 -2.93 7.77
C LEU A 33 0.54 -4.45 7.86
N PHE A 34 1.69 -5.11 7.80
CA PHE A 34 1.77 -6.56 7.71
C PHE A 34 2.42 -7.18 8.93
N GLY A 35 2.05 -8.43 9.19
CA GLY A 35 2.61 -9.21 10.28
C GLY A 35 1.77 -9.18 11.54
N PRO A 36 2.10 -10.05 12.52
CA PRO A 36 1.30 -10.19 13.74
C PRO A 36 1.32 -8.97 14.65
N GLU A 37 2.33 -8.12 14.52
CA GLU A 37 2.44 -6.91 15.34
C GLU A 37 1.68 -5.73 14.75
N ALA A 38 1.28 -5.82 13.49
CA ALA A 38 0.53 -4.75 12.84
C ALA A 38 -0.91 -4.74 13.33
N ARG A 39 -1.47 -3.53 13.50
CA ARG A 39 -2.87 -3.38 13.91
C ARG A 39 -3.82 -4.05 12.92
N LEU A 40 -3.56 -3.87 11.62
CA LEU A 40 -4.35 -4.52 10.57
C LEU A 40 -3.98 -5.96 10.36
N ALA A 41 -2.79 -6.37 10.76
CA ALA A 41 -2.29 -7.75 10.67
C ALA A 41 -2.54 -8.38 9.30
N LEU A 42 -2.20 -7.65 8.24
CA LEU A 42 -2.40 -8.11 6.88
C LEU A 42 -1.49 -9.30 6.59
N ASP A 43 -1.99 -10.25 5.82
CA ASP A 43 -1.25 -11.47 5.47
C ASP A 43 -0.80 -11.45 4.01
N SER A 44 -0.22 -12.56 3.55
CA SER A 44 0.32 -12.67 2.19
C SER A 44 -0.78 -12.51 1.12
N LEU A 45 -1.98 -12.98 1.40
CA LEU A 45 -3.09 -12.84 0.46
C LEU A 45 -3.51 -11.39 0.34
N ASP A 46 -3.58 -10.67 1.46
CA ASP A 46 -3.88 -9.24 1.44
C ASP A 46 -2.81 -8.47 0.66
N ALA A 47 -1.54 -8.84 0.87
CA ALA A 47 -0.42 -8.22 0.15
C ALA A 47 -0.56 -8.43 -1.36
N LEU A 48 -0.94 -9.64 -1.77
CA LEU A 48 -1.16 -9.94 -3.19
C LEU A 48 -2.27 -9.09 -3.77
N GLN A 49 -3.39 -8.98 -3.06
CA GLN A 49 -4.53 -8.18 -3.53
C GLN A 49 -4.18 -6.71 -3.64
N VAL A 50 -3.45 -6.17 -2.65
CA VAL A 50 -2.99 -4.78 -2.67
C VAL A 50 -2.05 -4.55 -3.85
N SER A 51 -1.09 -5.47 -4.08
CA SER A 51 -0.14 -5.32 -5.18
C SER A 51 -0.82 -5.36 -6.54
N MET A 52 -1.83 -6.22 -6.70
CA MET A 52 -2.60 -6.29 -7.94
C MET A 52 -3.40 -5.00 -8.17
N ALA A 53 -3.98 -4.45 -7.12
CA ALA A 53 -4.72 -3.20 -7.21
C ALA A 53 -3.80 -2.03 -7.57
N ILE A 54 -2.59 -2.00 -7.01
CA ILE A 54 -1.59 -0.98 -7.33
C ILE A 54 -1.15 -1.10 -8.78
N GLN A 55 -0.89 -2.31 -9.25
CA GLN A 55 -0.52 -2.52 -10.65
C GLN A 55 -1.62 -2.04 -11.59
N LYS A 56 -2.86 -2.34 -11.27
CA LYS A 56 -4.01 -1.99 -12.09
C LYS A 56 -4.24 -0.48 -12.10
N ARG A 57 -4.07 0.18 -10.96
CA ARG A 57 -4.38 1.61 -10.83
C ARG A 57 -3.22 2.50 -11.25
N TYR A 58 -1.99 2.13 -10.91
CA TYR A 58 -0.80 2.97 -11.12
C TYR A 58 0.18 2.41 -12.13
N GLY A 59 0.01 1.18 -12.54
CA GLY A 59 0.92 0.52 -13.48
C GLY A 59 2.23 0.07 -12.88
N LEU A 60 2.37 0.11 -11.56
CA LEU A 60 3.58 -0.35 -10.87
C LEU A 60 3.51 -1.86 -10.65
N ARG A 61 4.47 -2.59 -11.22
CA ARG A 61 4.56 -4.05 -11.07
C ARG A 61 5.40 -4.40 -9.86
N LEU A 62 4.83 -5.20 -8.97
CA LEU A 62 5.53 -5.72 -7.82
C LEU A 62 5.70 -7.23 -8.02
N THR A 63 6.83 -7.61 -8.62
CA THR A 63 7.06 -9.00 -9.04
C THR A 63 7.78 -9.84 -8.01
N ASP A 64 8.54 -9.22 -7.11
CA ASP A 64 9.29 -9.92 -6.06
C ASP A 64 8.50 -9.81 -4.74
N SER A 65 8.16 -10.96 -4.16
CA SER A 65 7.36 -10.98 -2.92
C SER A 65 8.08 -10.32 -1.74
N LYS A 66 9.39 -10.45 -1.66
CA LYS A 66 10.17 -9.79 -0.60
C LYS A 66 10.14 -8.28 -0.77
N GLU A 67 10.31 -7.81 -1.99
CA GLU A 67 10.27 -6.39 -2.31
C GLU A 67 8.87 -5.84 -2.08
N THR A 68 7.85 -6.60 -2.45
CA THR A 68 6.45 -6.21 -2.23
C THR A 68 6.18 -5.98 -0.75
N ARG A 69 6.59 -6.90 0.12
CA ARG A 69 6.42 -6.75 1.56
C ARG A 69 7.14 -5.53 2.10
N ARG A 70 8.34 -5.28 1.58
CA ARG A 70 9.15 -4.14 2.00
C ARG A 70 8.50 -2.83 1.61
N LEU A 71 7.98 -2.75 0.38
CA LEU A 71 7.31 -1.55 -0.13
C LEU A 71 5.98 -1.30 0.58
N LEU A 72 5.27 -2.37 0.94
CA LEU A 72 3.97 -2.28 1.59
C LEU A 72 4.06 -2.26 3.11
N SER A 73 5.25 -2.04 3.66
CA SER A 73 5.44 -2.01 5.11
C SER A 73 4.61 -0.91 5.78
N CYS A 74 4.48 0.24 5.14
CA CYS A 74 3.58 1.31 5.58
C CYS A 74 3.16 2.15 4.38
N VAL A 75 2.10 2.93 4.57
CA VAL A 75 1.53 3.75 3.50
C VAL A 75 2.53 4.81 3.03
N ALA A 76 3.26 5.44 3.96
CA ALA A 76 4.24 6.48 3.62
C ALA A 76 5.33 5.94 2.70
N ASN A 77 5.83 4.74 2.99
CA ASN A 77 6.87 4.11 2.18
C ASN A 77 6.35 3.80 0.78
N LEU A 78 5.15 3.25 0.70
CA LEU A 78 4.51 2.92 -0.57
C LEU A 78 4.26 4.20 -1.39
N ALA A 79 3.79 5.26 -0.76
CA ALA A 79 3.53 6.52 -1.42
C ALA A 79 4.81 7.11 -2.03
N GLN A 80 5.92 7.04 -1.29
CA GLN A 80 7.21 7.53 -1.76
C GLN A 80 7.67 6.79 -3.02
N VAL A 81 7.55 5.48 -3.01
CA VAL A 81 7.92 4.64 -4.16
C VAL A 81 7.02 4.95 -5.36
N LEU A 82 5.72 5.10 -5.12
CA LEU A 82 4.77 5.43 -6.18
C LEU A 82 5.03 6.81 -6.78
N GLU A 83 5.35 7.80 -5.97
CA GLU A 83 5.67 9.13 -6.48
C GLU A 83 6.88 9.09 -7.40
N THR A 84 7.92 8.35 -7.02
CA THR A 84 9.10 8.16 -7.86
C THR A 84 8.74 7.48 -9.18
N HIS A 85 7.92 6.43 -9.10
CA HIS A 85 7.48 5.69 -10.29
C HIS A 85 6.66 6.58 -11.24
N LEU A 86 5.71 7.33 -10.69
CA LEU A 86 4.85 8.19 -11.50
C LEU A 86 5.63 9.36 -12.11
N ALA A 87 6.60 9.91 -11.38
CA ALA A 87 7.47 10.97 -11.92
C ALA A 87 8.33 10.46 -13.06
N ALA A 88 8.80 9.21 -12.96
CA ALA A 88 9.63 8.62 -14.02
C ALA A 88 8.84 8.33 -15.30
N ARG A 89 7.51 8.20 -15.19
CA ARG A 89 6.65 7.95 -16.34
C ARG A 89 6.21 9.24 -17.06
N SER A 90 6.34 10.34 -16.41
CA SER A 90 5.86 11.64 -16.92
C SER A 90 6.70 12.15 -18.09
#